data_14896dec1f21bc57bfb0472b276484a5
#
_entry.id   14896dec1f21bc57bfb0472b276484a5
#
_cell.length_a   1.000
_cell.length_b   1.000
_cell.length_c   1.000
_cell.angle_alpha   90.00
_cell.angle_beta   90.00
_cell.angle_gamma   90.00
#
_symmetry.space_group_name_H-M   'P 1'
#
loop_
_entity.id
_entity.type
_entity.pdbx_description
1 polymer ?
#
loop_
_entity_poly.entity_id
_entity_poly.type
_entity_poly.pdbx_seq_one_letter_code
_entity_poly.pdbx_strand_id
1 'polypeptide(L)'
;MKKMIIPILILLLLTGYTPYVEVNDLVIVDMIGLEKVNNKYLLTVNTIKEEKTDNATKSIYQVSTFEGNSLGSIFLKAKKINNKKAYYGHLKLVVFQSKLLDKEIINYFQKQFTQMNYLIVGTNSDIQSLFKKYDSSSKIIKEINKKRIDDANIYLSTFEDYLKDIVNKKRESTLPIISLDKGLTTTGLEVYQKNILIDAKQAKINYLLNNKLTSFHQEITINNKSYEVEFNNVKSMLVKDTVTIVMDISSSDINNSKKLTNAIKKLFKKEINEFLTYQKDNNIKTTLVNPNEKINIKIKIGENNYDQE
;
A
#
# COMPACT_ATOMS: atom_id res chain seq x y z
N MET A 1 63.89 1.50 8.02
CA MET A 1 62.57 2.01 8.47
C MET A 1 62.04 3.17 7.61
N LYS A 2 62.85 4.13 7.11
CA LYS A 2 62.36 5.25 6.27
C LYS A 2 61.73 4.84 4.93
N LYS A 3 62.10 3.69 4.31
CA LYS A 3 61.62 3.24 3.01
C LYS A 3 60.17 2.65 3.01
N MET A 4 59.64 2.31 4.20
CA MET A 4 58.24 1.78 4.29
C MET A 4 57.18 2.84 4.59
N ILE A 5 57.62 4.06 4.98
CA ILE A 5 56.67 5.14 5.33
C ILE A 5 55.98 5.70 4.08
N ILE A 6 56.69 5.76 2.95
CA ILE A 6 56.15 6.32 1.69
C ILE A 6 54.99 5.48 1.14
N PRO A 7 55.07 4.11 1.02
CA PRO A 7 53.96 3.34 0.54
C PRO A 7 52.74 3.35 1.49
N ILE A 8 52.97 3.46 2.83
CA ILE A 8 51.88 3.60 3.80
C ILE A 8 51.16 4.95 3.63
N LEU A 9 51.92 6.02 3.40
CA LEU A 9 51.36 7.36 3.16
C LEU A 9 50.53 7.42 1.85
N ILE A 10 51.03 6.75 0.80
CA ILE A 10 50.31 6.63 -0.48
C ILE A 10 49.01 5.79 -0.30
N LEU A 11 49.05 4.70 0.48
CA LEU A 11 47.89 3.90 0.79
C LEU A 11 46.80 4.71 1.54
N LEU A 12 47.22 5.55 2.51
CA LEU A 12 46.36 6.45 3.27
C LEU A 12 45.75 7.56 2.38
N LEU A 13 46.47 8.05 1.39
CA LEU A 13 45.97 9.03 0.43
C LEU A 13 44.99 8.41 -0.56
N LEU A 14 45.14 7.11 -0.92
CA LEU A 14 44.22 6.40 -1.82
C LEU A 14 42.92 6.00 -1.12
N THR A 15 42.89 5.80 0.19
CA THR A 15 41.66 5.45 0.94
C THR A 15 40.75 6.66 1.21
N GLY A 16 41.25 7.90 1.02
CA GLY A 16 40.46 9.12 1.25
C GLY A 16 39.59 9.60 0.10
N TYR A 17 39.68 8.97 -1.08
CA TYR A 17 38.95 9.44 -2.26
C TYR A 17 37.62 8.68 -2.44
N THR A 18 36.73 8.76 -1.47
CA THR A 18 35.32 8.47 -1.73
C THR A 18 34.72 9.73 -2.37
N PRO A 19 34.08 9.65 -3.55
CA PRO A 19 33.42 10.82 -4.13
C PRO A 19 32.31 11.26 -3.18
N TYR A 20 32.61 12.27 -2.39
CA TYR A 20 31.65 12.90 -1.48
C TYR A 20 30.64 13.65 -2.35
N VAL A 21 29.37 13.23 -2.29
CA VAL A 21 28.27 13.95 -2.94
C VAL A 21 27.65 14.82 -1.84
N GLU A 22 27.74 16.13 -2.01
CA GLU A 22 27.09 17.06 -1.09
C GLU A 22 25.56 16.86 -1.12
N VAL A 23 24.93 16.95 0.05
CA VAL A 23 23.46 16.84 0.15
C VAL A 23 22.77 17.91 -0.73
N ASN A 24 23.41 19.06 -0.91
CA ASN A 24 22.94 20.14 -1.77
C ASN A 24 22.88 19.77 -3.26
N ASP A 25 23.63 18.76 -3.69
CA ASP A 25 23.66 18.24 -5.06
C ASP A 25 22.63 17.14 -5.31
N LEU A 26 21.88 16.80 -4.28
CA LEU A 26 20.84 15.79 -4.33
C LEU A 26 19.46 16.46 -4.44
N VAL A 27 18.55 15.78 -5.16
CA VAL A 27 17.12 16.04 -5.09
C VAL A 27 16.43 14.80 -4.53
N ILE A 28 15.72 14.97 -3.43
CA ILE A 28 15.07 13.86 -2.73
C ILE A 28 13.78 13.47 -3.47
N VAL A 29 13.67 12.19 -3.83
CA VAL A 29 12.47 11.63 -4.44
C VAL A 29 11.55 11.11 -3.33
N ASP A 30 10.32 11.63 -3.27
CA ASP A 30 9.29 11.25 -2.30
C ASP A 30 8.37 10.15 -2.84
N MET A 31 7.92 10.30 -4.08
CA MET A 31 7.09 9.30 -4.75
C MET A 31 7.37 9.26 -6.25
N ILE A 32 7.10 8.10 -6.85
CA ILE A 32 7.17 7.90 -8.29
C ILE A 32 5.91 7.24 -8.80
N GLY A 33 5.58 7.50 -10.06
CA GLY A 33 4.50 6.86 -10.78
C GLY A 33 4.98 6.28 -12.08
N LEU A 34 4.51 5.10 -12.44
CA LEU A 34 4.85 4.43 -13.70
C LEU A 34 3.58 4.12 -14.48
N GLU A 35 3.54 4.60 -15.72
CA GLU A 35 2.48 4.38 -16.70
C GLU A 35 3.05 3.89 -18.01
N LYS A 36 2.20 3.28 -18.83
CA LYS A 36 2.51 2.92 -20.22
C LYS A 36 1.43 3.46 -21.16
N VAL A 37 1.79 4.41 -21.99
CA VAL A 37 0.89 5.06 -22.93
C VAL A 37 1.50 4.93 -24.34
N ASN A 38 0.73 4.45 -25.33
CA ASN A 38 1.18 4.30 -26.72
C ASN A 38 2.51 3.54 -26.84
N ASN A 39 2.67 2.44 -26.11
CA ASN A 39 3.90 1.62 -26.03
C ASN A 39 5.13 2.31 -25.45
N LYS A 40 5.00 3.52 -24.89
CA LYS A 40 6.07 4.22 -24.20
C LYS A 40 5.82 4.20 -22.69
N TYR A 41 6.89 4.09 -21.93
CA TYR A 41 6.85 4.26 -20.49
C TYR A 41 6.92 5.74 -20.12
N LEU A 42 6.08 6.13 -19.17
CA LEU A 42 6.12 7.44 -18.52
C LEU A 42 6.47 7.23 -17.05
N LEU A 43 7.51 7.91 -16.59
CA LEU A 43 7.91 7.95 -15.19
C LEU A 43 7.62 9.34 -14.65
N THR A 44 6.62 9.47 -13.81
CA THR A 44 6.34 10.70 -13.07
C THR A 44 7.06 10.65 -11.73
N VAL A 45 7.86 11.65 -11.45
CA VAL A 45 8.69 11.74 -10.23
C VAL A 45 8.26 12.97 -9.45
N ASN A 46 7.93 12.76 -8.19
CA ASN A 46 7.71 13.84 -7.24
C ASN A 46 8.93 13.99 -6.33
N THR A 47 9.44 15.20 -6.22
CA THR A 47 10.64 15.52 -5.47
C THR A 47 10.36 16.55 -4.39
N ILE A 48 11.14 16.47 -3.31
CA ILE A 48 11.10 17.43 -2.20
C ILE A 48 12.32 18.32 -2.29
N LYS A 49 12.09 19.63 -2.17
CA LYS A 49 13.12 20.64 -1.96
C LYS A 49 12.78 21.38 -0.66
N GLU A 50 13.73 21.51 0.24
CA GLU A 50 13.58 22.35 1.41
C GLU A 50 14.02 23.76 1.10
N GLU A 51 13.16 24.73 1.35
CA GLU A 51 13.50 26.15 1.33
C GLU A 51 13.50 26.69 2.76
N LYS A 52 14.65 27.24 3.15
CA LYS A 52 14.78 27.93 4.44
C LYS A 52 14.32 29.38 4.24
N THR A 53 13.33 29.77 5.02
CA THR A 53 12.93 31.17 5.21
C THR A 53 13.40 31.61 6.59
N ASP A 54 13.47 32.90 6.85
CA ASP A 54 14.02 33.45 8.11
C ASP A 54 13.35 32.89 9.38
N ASN A 55 12.13 32.35 9.27
CA ASN A 55 11.34 31.87 10.43
C ASN A 55 10.89 30.40 10.31
N ALA A 56 11.14 29.69 9.20
CA ALA A 56 10.70 28.31 9.03
C ALA A 56 11.39 27.61 7.85
N THR A 57 11.46 26.28 7.92
CA THR A 57 11.83 25.44 6.78
C THR A 57 10.54 24.96 6.10
N LYS A 58 10.36 25.30 4.82
CA LYS A 58 9.20 24.88 4.03
C LYS A 58 9.61 23.83 3.01
N SER A 59 8.87 22.71 2.96
CA SER A 59 9.03 21.71 1.90
C SER A 59 8.26 22.13 0.66
N ILE A 60 8.93 22.24 -0.47
CA ILE A 60 8.34 22.47 -1.79
C ILE A 60 8.40 21.18 -2.58
N TYR A 61 7.26 20.80 -3.17
CA TYR A 61 7.14 19.59 -3.97
C TYR A 61 7.11 19.97 -5.45
N GLN A 62 7.84 19.21 -6.25
CA GLN A 62 7.90 19.41 -7.70
C GLN A 62 7.66 18.09 -8.43
N VAL A 63 6.80 18.12 -9.44
CA VAL A 63 6.50 16.96 -10.29
C VAL A 63 7.22 17.11 -11.62
N SER A 64 7.93 16.07 -12.03
CA SER A 64 8.62 15.97 -13.32
C SER A 64 8.23 14.65 -14.00
N THR A 65 8.04 14.65 -15.32
CA THR A 65 7.68 13.44 -16.09
C THR A 65 8.73 13.16 -17.16
N PHE A 66 9.12 11.90 -17.28
CA PHE A 66 10.11 11.39 -18.22
C PHE A 66 9.47 10.31 -19.10
N GLU A 67 9.63 10.42 -20.40
CA GLU A 67 9.12 9.46 -21.39
C GLU A 67 10.27 8.68 -22.02
N GLY A 68 10.05 7.40 -22.31
CA GLY A 68 11.02 6.54 -22.98
C GLY A 68 10.46 5.21 -23.43
N ASN A 69 11.22 4.53 -24.29
CA ASN A 69 10.81 3.24 -24.87
C ASN A 69 11.10 2.04 -23.96
N SER A 70 11.86 2.24 -22.88
CA SER A 70 12.20 1.18 -21.91
C SER A 70 12.33 1.75 -20.50
N LEU A 71 12.20 0.90 -19.50
CA LEU A 71 12.41 1.25 -18.09
C LEU A 71 13.81 1.84 -17.87
N GLY A 72 14.85 1.22 -18.44
CA GLY A 72 16.22 1.73 -18.35
C GLY A 72 16.37 3.15 -18.88
N SER A 73 15.73 3.46 -20.01
CA SER A 73 15.82 4.79 -20.64
C SER A 73 15.15 5.88 -19.82
N ILE A 74 13.98 5.60 -19.21
CA ILE A 74 13.28 6.60 -18.39
C ILE A 74 13.99 6.86 -17.07
N PHE A 75 14.50 5.82 -16.39
CA PHE A 75 15.27 5.99 -15.16
C PHE A 75 16.63 6.64 -15.39
N LEU A 76 17.25 6.41 -16.57
CA LEU A 76 18.47 7.12 -16.93
C LEU A 76 18.20 8.62 -17.10
N LYS A 77 17.09 9.01 -17.74
CA LYS A 77 16.66 10.41 -17.86
C LYS A 77 16.36 11.02 -16.49
N ALA A 78 15.68 10.27 -15.62
CA ALA A 78 15.34 10.69 -14.27
C ALA A 78 16.52 10.67 -13.28
N LYS A 79 17.73 10.22 -13.69
CA LYS A 79 18.93 10.21 -12.85
C LYS A 79 19.35 11.62 -12.42
N LYS A 80 19.03 12.62 -13.24
CA LYS A 80 19.25 14.03 -12.92
C LYS A 80 17.95 14.81 -13.13
N ILE A 81 17.52 15.54 -12.11
CA ILE A 81 16.35 16.40 -12.09
C ILE A 81 16.85 17.80 -11.71
N ASN A 82 16.59 18.79 -12.58
CA ASN A 82 17.08 20.17 -12.38
C ASN A 82 18.60 20.25 -12.09
N ASN A 83 19.38 19.51 -12.89
CA ASN A 83 20.84 19.39 -12.77
C ASN A 83 21.36 18.77 -11.47
N LYS A 84 20.49 18.29 -10.58
CA LYS A 84 20.84 17.59 -9.34
C LYS A 84 20.62 16.09 -9.49
N LYS A 85 21.41 15.29 -8.77
CA LYS A 85 21.29 13.83 -8.75
C LYS A 85 20.03 13.42 -8.00
N ALA A 86 19.15 12.61 -8.63
CA ALA A 86 17.99 12.05 -7.97
C ALA A 86 18.40 11.02 -6.90
N TYR A 87 17.90 11.20 -5.68
CA TYR A 87 18.15 10.33 -4.54
C TYR A 87 16.85 9.64 -4.13
N TYR A 88 16.81 8.32 -4.30
CA TYR A 88 15.64 7.47 -4.06
C TYR A 88 15.63 6.81 -2.67
N GLY A 89 16.61 7.09 -1.80
CA GLY A 89 16.68 6.49 -0.45
C GLY A 89 15.54 6.93 0.48
N HIS A 90 14.76 7.96 0.09
CA HIS A 90 13.55 8.41 0.81
C HIS A 90 12.26 8.14 0.06
N LEU A 91 12.29 7.26 -0.96
CA LEU A 91 11.10 6.86 -1.69
C LEU A 91 10.09 6.20 -0.74
N LYS A 92 8.89 6.79 -0.64
CA LYS A 92 7.83 6.32 0.27
C LYS A 92 6.68 5.63 -0.44
N LEU A 93 6.39 6.05 -1.67
CA LEU A 93 5.23 5.56 -2.42
C LEU A 93 5.58 5.36 -3.89
N VAL A 94 5.17 4.22 -4.43
CA VAL A 94 5.19 3.95 -5.87
C VAL A 94 3.77 3.69 -6.35
N VAL A 95 3.36 4.45 -7.37
CA VAL A 95 2.05 4.33 -8.00
C VAL A 95 2.22 3.69 -9.38
N PHE A 96 1.56 2.57 -9.61
CA PHE A 96 1.55 1.92 -10.92
C PHE A 96 0.21 2.17 -11.62
N GLN A 97 0.23 2.35 -12.93
CA GLN A 97 -0.99 2.23 -13.71
C GLN A 97 -1.56 0.81 -13.52
N SER A 98 -2.88 0.69 -13.35
CA SER A 98 -3.55 -0.61 -13.23
C SER A 98 -3.18 -1.53 -14.40
N LYS A 99 -2.99 -2.82 -14.12
CA LYS A 99 -2.56 -3.87 -15.06
C LYS A 99 -1.15 -3.70 -15.65
N LEU A 100 -0.38 -2.74 -15.17
CA LEU A 100 0.97 -2.52 -15.66
C LEU A 100 2.02 -3.41 -14.97
N LEU A 101 1.80 -3.77 -13.71
CA LEU A 101 2.79 -4.45 -12.88
C LEU A 101 2.96 -5.92 -13.32
N ASP A 102 3.97 -6.18 -14.14
CA ASP A 102 4.35 -7.49 -14.63
C ASP A 102 5.72 -7.95 -14.06
N LYS A 103 6.16 -9.13 -14.50
CA LYS A 103 7.44 -9.72 -14.06
C LYS A 103 8.65 -8.88 -14.48
N GLU A 104 8.60 -8.21 -15.64
CA GLU A 104 9.70 -7.38 -16.14
C GLU A 104 9.88 -6.15 -15.24
N ILE A 105 8.77 -5.47 -14.96
CA ILE A 105 8.75 -4.29 -14.09
C ILE A 105 9.19 -4.65 -12.67
N ILE A 106 8.67 -5.74 -12.12
CA ILE A 106 9.07 -6.23 -10.80
C ILE A 106 10.59 -6.47 -10.73
N ASN A 107 11.13 -7.21 -11.68
CA ASN A 107 12.57 -7.51 -11.74
C ASN A 107 13.42 -6.24 -11.90
N TYR A 108 12.90 -5.26 -12.66
CA TYR A 108 13.59 -3.97 -12.83
C TYR A 108 13.63 -3.21 -11.52
N PHE A 109 12.50 -3.10 -10.80
CA PHE A 109 12.42 -2.41 -9.53
C PHE A 109 13.28 -3.04 -8.45
N GLN A 110 13.33 -4.38 -8.39
CA GLN A 110 14.22 -5.12 -7.48
C GLN A 110 15.71 -4.80 -7.71
N LYS A 111 16.12 -4.61 -8.97
CA LYS A 111 17.52 -4.27 -9.32
C LYS A 111 17.81 -2.78 -9.12
N GLN A 112 16.82 -1.91 -9.35
CA GLN A 112 16.98 -0.48 -9.30
C GLN A 112 17.01 0.07 -7.87
N PHE A 113 16.22 -0.51 -6.96
CA PHE A 113 16.07 -0.03 -5.60
C PHE A 113 16.59 -1.06 -4.59
N THR A 114 17.57 -0.65 -3.78
CA THR A 114 18.12 -1.49 -2.71
C THR A 114 17.20 -1.57 -1.49
N GLN A 115 16.41 -0.52 -1.25
CA GLN A 115 15.39 -0.49 -0.20
C GLN A 115 14.02 -0.75 -0.83
N MET A 116 13.28 -1.72 -0.31
CA MET A 116 11.97 -2.14 -0.85
C MET A 116 10.82 -1.91 0.14
N ASN A 117 11.07 -1.10 1.16
CA ASN A 117 10.09 -0.75 2.20
C ASN A 117 9.12 0.36 1.80
N TYR A 118 9.21 0.87 0.56
CA TYR A 118 8.22 1.82 0.04
C TYR A 118 6.88 1.13 -0.19
N LEU A 119 5.81 1.89 0.00
CA LEU A 119 4.44 1.44 -0.23
C LEU A 119 4.12 1.41 -1.72
N ILE A 120 3.25 0.49 -2.13
CA ILE A 120 2.80 0.37 -3.52
C ILE A 120 1.29 0.45 -3.64
N VAL A 121 0.83 1.03 -4.74
CA VAL A 121 -0.59 1.14 -5.08
C VAL A 121 -0.75 1.22 -6.61
N GLY A 122 -1.83 0.65 -7.12
CA GLY A 122 -2.22 0.83 -8.52
C GLY A 122 -3.22 1.97 -8.67
N THR A 123 -3.36 2.51 -9.89
CA THR A 123 -4.36 3.52 -10.19
C THR A 123 -4.92 3.37 -11.61
N ASN A 124 -6.22 3.71 -11.76
CA ASN A 124 -6.86 3.89 -13.07
C ASN A 124 -6.86 5.35 -13.52
N SER A 125 -6.39 6.26 -12.67
CA SER A 125 -6.32 7.70 -12.98
C SER A 125 -4.96 8.08 -13.53
N ASP A 126 -4.91 9.21 -14.25
CA ASP A 126 -3.66 9.84 -14.67
C ASP A 126 -2.79 10.17 -13.45
N ILE A 127 -1.57 9.62 -13.44
CA ILE A 127 -0.67 9.73 -12.29
C ILE A 127 -0.16 11.16 -12.12
N GLN A 128 0.04 11.89 -13.20
CA GLN A 128 0.49 13.28 -13.13
C GLN A 128 -0.57 14.17 -12.43
N SER A 129 -1.84 13.96 -12.75
CA SER A 129 -2.96 14.65 -12.10
C SER A 129 -3.09 14.27 -10.62
N LEU A 130 -2.89 12.99 -10.30
CA LEU A 130 -2.86 12.51 -8.92
C LEU A 130 -1.76 13.21 -8.11
N PHE A 131 -0.53 13.30 -8.66
CA PHE A 131 0.60 13.93 -8.00
C PHE A 131 0.50 15.45 -7.89
N LYS A 132 -0.17 16.09 -8.84
CA LYS A 132 -0.47 17.52 -8.75
C LYS A 132 -1.50 17.85 -7.69
N LYS A 133 -2.50 16.98 -7.51
CA LYS A 133 -3.54 17.16 -6.48
C LYS A 133 -3.03 16.84 -5.09
N TYR A 134 -2.24 15.77 -4.97
CA TYR A 134 -1.60 15.34 -3.72
C TYR A 134 -0.10 15.54 -3.88
N ASP A 135 0.38 16.70 -3.51
CA ASP A 135 1.76 17.14 -3.71
C ASP A 135 2.82 16.32 -2.94
N SER A 136 2.39 15.41 -2.04
CA SER A 136 3.28 14.54 -1.28
C SER A 136 2.71 13.13 -1.07
N SER A 137 3.61 12.15 -0.93
CA SER A 137 3.26 10.78 -0.56
C SER A 137 2.47 10.73 0.76
N SER A 138 2.85 11.57 1.72
CA SER A 138 2.20 11.63 3.04
C SER A 138 0.72 12.00 2.97
N LYS A 139 0.32 12.88 2.02
CA LYS A 139 -1.09 13.23 1.82
C LYS A 139 -1.88 12.06 1.24
N ILE A 140 -1.34 11.39 0.22
CA ILE A 140 -1.97 10.20 -0.37
C ILE A 140 -2.12 9.10 0.70
N ILE A 141 -1.04 8.80 1.43
CA ILE A 141 -1.04 7.76 2.47
C ILE A 141 -2.04 8.09 3.58
N LYS A 142 -2.14 9.37 3.99
CA LYS A 142 -3.11 9.82 5.00
C LYS A 142 -4.55 9.59 4.53
N GLU A 143 -4.89 9.96 3.31
CA GLU A 143 -6.23 9.74 2.74
C GLU A 143 -6.56 8.23 2.63
N ILE A 144 -5.60 7.43 2.19
CA ILE A 144 -5.77 5.97 2.13
C ILE A 144 -5.97 5.38 3.53
N ASN A 145 -5.19 5.82 4.52
CA ASN A 145 -5.34 5.33 5.90
C ASN A 145 -6.69 5.72 6.51
N LYS A 146 -7.21 6.92 6.18
CA LYS A 146 -8.57 7.30 6.56
C LYS A 146 -9.59 6.35 5.96
N LYS A 147 -9.52 6.08 4.64
CA LYS A 147 -10.40 5.13 3.96
C LYS A 147 -10.28 3.70 4.51
N ARG A 148 -9.09 3.28 4.95
CA ARG A 148 -8.90 1.99 5.61
C ARG A 148 -9.70 1.87 6.90
N ILE A 149 -9.76 2.95 7.69
CA ILE A 149 -10.52 2.98 8.95
C ILE A 149 -12.02 3.06 8.66
N ASP A 150 -12.43 3.96 7.76
CA ASP A 150 -13.84 4.23 7.47
C ASP A 150 -14.51 3.04 6.73
N ASP A 151 -13.86 2.48 5.72
CA ASP A 151 -14.49 1.54 4.79
C ASP A 151 -13.88 0.13 4.82
N ALA A 152 -12.70 -0.07 5.43
CA ALA A 152 -11.93 -1.32 5.47
C ALA A 152 -11.58 -1.92 4.09
N ASN A 153 -11.69 -1.14 3.02
CA ASN A 153 -11.61 -1.61 1.63
C ASN A 153 -10.26 -1.38 0.98
N ILE A 154 -9.27 -0.85 1.72
CA ILE A 154 -7.91 -0.65 1.24
C ILE A 154 -6.89 -0.91 2.35
N TYR A 155 -5.79 -1.56 1.98
CA TYR A 155 -4.60 -1.73 2.81
C TYR A 155 -3.36 -1.59 1.93
N LEU A 156 -2.46 -0.69 2.29
CA LEU A 156 -1.18 -0.53 1.61
C LEU A 156 -0.18 -1.58 2.10
N SER A 157 0.43 -2.27 1.16
CA SER A 157 1.55 -3.17 1.42
C SER A 157 2.85 -2.51 0.94
N THR A 158 3.96 -2.89 1.56
CA THR A 158 5.27 -2.56 1.01
C THR A 158 5.54 -3.39 -0.25
N PHE A 159 6.46 -2.92 -1.09
CA PHE A 159 6.90 -3.69 -2.24
C PHE A 159 7.55 -5.01 -1.81
N GLU A 160 8.27 -5.01 -0.70
CA GLU A 160 8.86 -6.22 -0.12
C GLU A 160 7.80 -7.26 0.24
N ASP A 161 6.70 -6.86 0.91
CA ASP A 161 5.61 -7.79 1.26
C ASP A 161 4.89 -8.33 0.03
N TYR A 162 4.71 -7.49 -0.99
CA TYR A 162 4.16 -7.90 -2.27
C TYR A 162 5.01 -8.98 -2.95
N LEU A 163 6.35 -8.81 -2.93
CA LEU A 163 7.29 -9.80 -3.45
C LEU A 163 7.28 -11.10 -2.65
N LYS A 164 7.18 -11.02 -1.33
CA LYS A 164 7.06 -12.21 -0.47
C LYS A 164 5.84 -13.05 -0.85
N ASP A 165 4.70 -12.41 -1.14
CA ASP A 165 3.50 -13.11 -1.60
C ASP A 165 3.72 -13.78 -2.97
N ILE A 166 4.42 -13.13 -3.92
CA ILE A 166 4.76 -13.71 -5.23
C ILE A 166 5.67 -14.95 -5.08
N VAL A 167 6.69 -14.86 -4.25
CA VAL A 167 7.69 -15.95 -4.06
C VAL A 167 7.09 -17.13 -3.31
N ASN A 168 6.27 -16.88 -2.30
CA ASN A 168 5.66 -17.91 -1.46
C ASN A 168 4.69 -18.83 -2.22
N LYS A 169 4.07 -18.36 -3.30
CA LYS A 169 3.09 -19.11 -4.13
C LYS A 169 1.91 -19.73 -3.35
N LYS A 170 1.79 -19.45 -2.06
CA LYS A 170 0.68 -19.95 -1.22
C LYS A 170 -0.64 -19.24 -1.54
N ARG A 171 -0.53 -17.99 -1.97
CA ARG A 171 -1.62 -17.13 -2.44
C ARG A 171 -1.11 -16.22 -3.55
N GLU A 172 -2.02 -15.71 -4.34
CA GLU A 172 -1.71 -14.71 -5.36
C GLU A 172 -1.55 -13.33 -4.71
N SER A 173 -0.54 -12.59 -5.15
CA SER A 173 -0.32 -11.23 -4.69
C SER A 173 -1.40 -10.30 -5.21
N THR A 174 -1.77 -9.32 -4.41
CA THR A 174 -2.78 -8.33 -4.77
C THR A 174 -2.25 -6.92 -4.59
N LEU A 175 -2.58 -6.03 -5.54
CA LEU A 175 -2.25 -4.61 -5.53
C LEU A 175 -3.53 -3.81 -5.28
N PRO A 176 -3.60 -2.97 -4.24
CA PRO A 176 -4.75 -2.09 -4.03
C PRO A 176 -4.82 -1.06 -5.15
N ILE A 177 -6.03 -0.80 -5.67
CA ILE A 177 -6.27 0.15 -6.75
C ILE A 177 -7.04 1.35 -6.23
N ILE A 178 -6.51 2.53 -6.50
CA ILE A 178 -7.13 3.81 -6.22
C ILE A 178 -7.56 4.52 -7.49
N SER A 179 -8.51 5.41 -7.37
CA SER A 179 -8.94 6.31 -8.44
C SER A 179 -9.08 7.73 -7.90
N LEU A 180 -8.81 8.68 -8.77
CA LEU A 180 -8.97 10.10 -8.52
C LEU A 180 -10.25 10.58 -9.23
N ASP A 181 -11.30 10.82 -8.44
CA ASP A 181 -12.53 11.45 -8.92
C ASP A 181 -12.72 12.79 -8.21
N LYS A 182 -13.79 13.02 -7.48
CA LYS A 182 -13.94 14.20 -6.60
C LYS A 182 -12.94 14.20 -5.44
N GLY A 183 -12.47 13.02 -5.04
CA GLY A 183 -11.43 12.74 -4.05
C GLY A 183 -10.70 11.44 -4.38
N LEU A 184 -9.84 10.99 -3.48
CA LEU A 184 -9.24 9.66 -3.59
C LEU A 184 -10.29 8.60 -3.22
N THR A 185 -10.55 7.67 -4.13
CA THR A 185 -11.47 6.55 -3.92
C THR A 185 -10.74 5.22 -4.11
N THR A 186 -11.24 4.16 -3.51
CA THR A 186 -10.73 2.81 -3.67
C THR A 186 -11.63 2.03 -4.60
N THR A 187 -11.06 1.38 -5.60
CA THR A 187 -11.84 0.61 -6.59
C THR A 187 -11.75 -0.89 -6.38
N GLY A 188 -10.76 -1.36 -5.61
CA GLY A 188 -10.61 -2.78 -5.29
C GLY A 188 -9.16 -3.24 -5.26
N LEU A 189 -8.96 -4.53 -5.61
CA LEU A 189 -7.65 -5.20 -5.65
C LEU A 189 -7.41 -5.79 -7.03
N GLU A 190 -6.28 -5.47 -7.62
CA GLU A 190 -5.79 -6.16 -8.81
C GLU A 190 -5.05 -7.43 -8.41
N VAL A 191 -5.38 -8.57 -9.03
CA VAL A 191 -4.69 -9.84 -8.81
C VAL A 191 -3.53 -9.96 -9.81
N TYR A 192 -2.33 -10.17 -9.29
CA TYR A 192 -1.11 -10.26 -10.08
C TYR A 192 -1.22 -11.30 -11.21
N GLN A 193 -0.88 -10.89 -12.42
CA GLN A 193 -0.89 -11.69 -13.66
C GLN A 193 -2.24 -12.30 -14.08
N LYS A 194 -3.35 -11.95 -13.44
CA LYS A 194 -4.67 -12.53 -13.75
C LYS A 194 -5.61 -11.57 -14.48
N ASN A 195 -5.29 -10.30 -14.60
CA ASN A 195 -6.19 -9.25 -15.14
C ASN A 195 -7.56 -9.21 -14.45
N ILE A 196 -7.64 -9.69 -13.22
CA ILE A 196 -8.86 -9.73 -12.41
C ILE A 196 -8.81 -8.59 -11.39
N LEU A 197 -9.90 -7.83 -11.31
CA LEU A 197 -10.12 -6.81 -10.30
C LEU A 197 -11.17 -7.31 -9.31
N ILE A 198 -10.77 -7.53 -8.08
CA ILE A 198 -11.64 -7.79 -6.94
C ILE A 198 -12.23 -6.45 -6.50
N ASP A 199 -13.55 -6.33 -6.41
CA ASP A 199 -14.20 -5.08 -6.02
C ASP A 199 -13.89 -4.65 -4.56
N ALA A 200 -14.23 -3.41 -4.22
CA ALA A 200 -13.91 -2.84 -2.91
C ALA A 200 -14.58 -3.60 -1.74
N LYS A 201 -15.79 -4.13 -1.92
CA LYS A 201 -16.49 -4.91 -0.89
C LYS A 201 -15.78 -6.24 -0.63
N GLN A 202 -15.41 -6.93 -1.69
CA GLN A 202 -14.68 -8.20 -1.62
C GLN A 202 -13.23 -7.98 -1.15
N ALA A 203 -12.62 -6.83 -1.46
CA ALA A 203 -11.30 -6.44 -0.97
C ALA A 203 -11.25 -6.37 0.56
N LYS A 204 -12.30 -5.87 1.22
CA LYS A 204 -12.45 -5.89 2.68
C LYS A 204 -12.34 -7.31 3.23
N ILE A 205 -13.04 -8.26 2.63
CA ILE A 205 -13.01 -9.66 3.07
C ILE A 205 -11.64 -10.29 2.80
N ASN A 206 -11.00 -9.97 1.68
CA ASN A 206 -9.63 -10.39 1.41
C ASN A 206 -8.67 -9.93 2.52
N TYR A 207 -8.73 -8.65 2.90
CA TYR A 207 -7.88 -8.10 3.96
C TYR A 207 -8.18 -8.72 5.33
N LEU A 208 -9.47 -8.96 5.64
CA LEU A 208 -9.91 -9.63 6.85
C LEU A 208 -9.30 -11.04 6.96
N LEU A 209 -9.46 -11.85 5.92
CA LEU A 209 -8.96 -13.23 5.90
C LEU A 209 -7.43 -13.33 5.88
N ASN A 210 -6.75 -12.31 5.36
CA ASN A 210 -5.29 -12.21 5.38
C ASN A 210 -4.74 -11.52 6.65
N ASN A 211 -5.57 -11.27 7.65
CA ASN A 211 -5.19 -10.63 8.92
C ASN A 211 -4.53 -9.24 8.75
N LYS A 212 -4.98 -8.49 7.75
CA LYS A 212 -4.48 -7.13 7.43
C LYS A 212 -5.35 -6.02 8.03
N LEU A 213 -6.57 -6.33 8.47
CA LEU A 213 -7.44 -5.40 9.19
C LEU A 213 -7.31 -5.63 10.69
N THR A 214 -7.00 -4.55 11.42
CA THR A 214 -6.93 -4.56 12.89
C THR A 214 -8.08 -3.80 13.53
N SER A 215 -8.58 -2.79 12.84
CA SER A 215 -9.74 -1.99 13.23
C SER A 215 -10.38 -1.36 12.00
N PHE A 216 -11.71 -1.17 12.04
CA PHE A 216 -12.47 -0.47 11.00
C PHE A 216 -13.88 -0.16 11.50
N HIS A 217 -14.59 0.71 10.77
CA HIS A 217 -15.97 1.07 11.01
C HIS A 217 -16.87 0.44 9.95
N GLN A 218 -18.08 0.08 10.31
CA GLN A 218 -19.09 -0.41 9.37
C GLN A 218 -20.49 -0.15 9.88
N GLU A 219 -21.36 0.32 9.00
CA GLU A 219 -22.79 0.40 9.26
C GLU A 219 -23.45 -0.97 9.13
N ILE A 220 -24.22 -1.36 10.14
CA ILE A 220 -24.95 -2.63 10.21
C ILE A 220 -26.45 -2.33 10.31
N THR A 221 -27.22 -2.79 9.36
CA THR A 221 -28.68 -2.61 9.36
C THR A 221 -29.40 -3.80 9.98
N ILE A 222 -30.24 -3.55 10.99
CA ILE A 222 -31.08 -4.55 11.66
C ILE A 222 -32.50 -4.00 11.73
N ASN A 223 -33.47 -4.72 11.16
CA ASN A 223 -34.88 -4.32 11.15
C ASN A 223 -35.10 -2.86 10.71
N ASN A 224 -34.46 -2.46 9.61
CA ASN A 224 -34.51 -1.11 9.01
C ASN A 224 -33.90 0.00 9.89
N LYS A 225 -33.20 -0.34 10.98
CA LYS A 225 -32.42 0.62 11.77
C LYS A 225 -30.94 0.36 11.53
N SER A 226 -30.22 1.41 11.17
CA SER A 226 -28.77 1.36 10.97
C SER A 226 -28.03 1.66 12.27
N TYR A 227 -26.95 0.91 12.49
CA TYR A 227 -26.06 1.02 13.64
C TYR A 227 -24.64 1.20 13.13
N GLU A 228 -23.98 2.23 13.56
CA GLU A 228 -22.55 2.37 13.33
C GLU A 228 -21.80 1.47 14.34
N VAL A 229 -20.97 0.59 13.82
CA VAL A 229 -20.21 -0.39 14.63
C VAL A 229 -18.74 -0.19 14.35
N GLU A 230 -17.99 0.02 15.40
CA GLU A 230 -16.55 0.02 15.39
C GLU A 230 -16.04 -1.38 15.71
N PHE A 231 -15.17 -1.90 14.87
CA PHE A 231 -14.51 -3.19 15.03
C PHE A 231 -13.07 -2.96 15.44
N ASN A 232 -12.66 -3.55 16.54
CA ASN A 232 -11.32 -3.44 17.11
C ASN A 232 -10.70 -4.81 17.37
N ASN A 233 -9.38 -4.86 17.51
CA ASN A 233 -8.63 -6.08 17.78
C ASN A 233 -8.98 -7.23 16.85
N VAL A 234 -9.26 -6.90 15.59
CA VAL A 234 -9.66 -7.87 14.57
C VAL A 234 -8.49 -8.77 14.25
N LYS A 235 -8.72 -10.10 14.37
CA LYS A 235 -7.73 -11.13 14.05
C LYS A 235 -8.39 -12.28 13.33
N SER A 236 -7.76 -12.77 12.27
CA SER A 236 -8.15 -13.97 11.54
C SER A 236 -7.08 -15.04 11.72
N MET A 237 -7.49 -16.25 12.06
CA MET A 237 -6.60 -17.39 12.26
C MET A 237 -7.17 -18.61 11.56
N LEU A 238 -6.34 -19.27 10.75
CA LEU A 238 -6.66 -20.55 10.13
C LEU A 238 -6.00 -21.67 10.97
N VAL A 239 -6.81 -22.54 11.57
CA VAL A 239 -6.34 -23.71 12.32
C VAL A 239 -7.02 -24.95 11.76
N LYS A 240 -6.23 -25.83 11.13
CA LYS A 240 -6.74 -26.98 10.35
C LYS A 240 -7.74 -26.47 9.30
N ASP A 241 -8.99 -26.95 9.33
CA ASP A 241 -10.06 -26.61 8.38
C ASP A 241 -11.04 -25.56 8.93
N THR A 242 -10.61 -24.78 9.92
CA THR A 242 -11.48 -23.77 10.55
C THR A 242 -10.82 -22.40 10.55
N VAL A 243 -11.50 -21.45 9.93
CA VAL A 243 -11.15 -20.02 10.03
C VAL A 243 -11.85 -19.46 11.25
N THR A 244 -11.08 -18.97 12.21
CA THR A 244 -11.62 -18.26 13.37
C THR A 244 -11.31 -16.78 13.24
N ILE A 245 -12.35 -15.95 13.21
CA ILE A 245 -12.24 -14.48 13.23
C ILE A 245 -12.67 -14.02 14.62
N VAL A 246 -11.77 -13.32 15.28
CA VAL A 246 -12.02 -12.68 16.59
C VAL A 246 -12.05 -11.18 16.38
N MET A 247 -13.05 -10.52 16.93
CA MET A 247 -13.20 -9.08 16.90
C MET A 247 -13.88 -8.57 18.16
N ASP A 248 -13.43 -7.42 18.62
CA ASP A 248 -14.11 -6.65 19.66
C ASP A 248 -15.00 -5.62 18.96
N ILE A 249 -16.20 -5.39 19.46
CA ILE A 249 -17.11 -4.40 18.88
C ILE A 249 -17.49 -3.36 19.92
N SER A 250 -17.59 -2.11 19.49
CA SER A 250 -18.22 -1.01 20.21
C SER A 250 -19.30 -0.38 19.34
N SER A 251 -20.40 0.05 19.96
CA SER A 251 -21.49 0.74 19.28
C SER A 251 -22.16 1.69 20.27
N SER A 252 -22.61 2.82 19.78
CA SER A 252 -23.32 3.81 20.57
C SER A 252 -24.66 3.33 21.16
N ASP A 253 -25.23 2.23 20.60
CA ASP A 253 -26.56 1.68 20.97
C ASP A 253 -26.47 0.23 21.50
N ILE A 254 -25.82 0.02 22.64
CA ILE A 254 -25.49 -1.30 23.19
C ILE A 254 -26.72 -2.08 23.71
N ASN A 255 -27.89 -1.46 23.91
CA ASN A 255 -29.08 -2.10 24.50
C ASN A 255 -29.60 -3.37 23.79
N ASN A 256 -29.05 -3.73 22.59
CA ASN A 256 -29.40 -4.93 21.83
C ASN A 256 -28.18 -5.80 21.46
N SER A 257 -27.22 -5.94 22.36
CA SER A 257 -25.92 -6.59 22.10
C SER A 257 -26.03 -8.00 21.47
N LYS A 258 -26.97 -8.84 21.89
CA LYS A 258 -27.12 -10.21 21.36
C LYS A 258 -27.70 -10.22 19.93
N LYS A 259 -28.64 -9.34 19.60
CA LYS A 259 -29.20 -9.22 18.25
C LYS A 259 -28.17 -8.66 17.29
N LEU A 260 -27.44 -7.61 17.69
CA LEU A 260 -26.37 -7.02 16.93
C LEU A 260 -25.26 -8.04 16.64
N THR A 261 -24.79 -8.75 17.66
CA THR A 261 -23.77 -9.79 17.52
C THR A 261 -24.18 -10.88 16.53
N ASN A 262 -25.44 -11.34 16.60
CA ASN A 262 -25.96 -12.35 15.67
C ASN A 262 -26.05 -11.82 14.24
N ALA A 263 -26.49 -10.57 14.05
CA ALA A 263 -26.55 -9.94 12.73
C ALA A 263 -25.16 -9.81 12.13
N ILE A 264 -24.16 -9.36 12.90
CA ILE A 264 -22.77 -9.27 12.46
C ILE A 264 -22.23 -10.64 12.06
N LYS A 265 -22.42 -11.66 12.88
CA LYS A 265 -21.99 -13.03 12.55
C LYS A 265 -22.61 -13.54 11.25
N LYS A 266 -23.90 -13.29 11.04
CA LYS A 266 -24.61 -13.68 9.82
C LYS A 266 -24.08 -12.94 8.61
N LEU A 267 -23.87 -11.63 8.74
CA LEU A 267 -23.35 -10.78 7.67
C LEU A 267 -21.96 -11.24 7.23
N PHE A 268 -21.00 -11.34 8.14
CA PHE A 268 -19.64 -11.75 7.80
C PHE A 268 -19.57 -13.18 7.25
N LYS A 269 -20.34 -14.12 7.81
CA LYS A 269 -20.41 -15.47 7.22
C LYS A 269 -20.88 -15.43 5.77
N LYS A 270 -21.91 -14.63 5.47
CA LYS A 270 -22.43 -14.45 4.11
C LYS A 270 -21.37 -13.85 3.20
N GLU A 271 -20.77 -12.70 3.59
CA GLU A 271 -19.76 -12.00 2.78
C GLU A 271 -18.51 -12.87 2.54
N ILE A 272 -18.05 -13.62 3.54
CA ILE A 272 -16.91 -14.54 3.40
C ILE A 272 -17.25 -15.66 2.40
N ASN A 273 -18.42 -16.28 2.51
CA ASN A 273 -18.82 -17.35 1.59
C ASN A 273 -18.96 -16.81 0.14
N GLU A 274 -19.56 -15.64 -0.04
CA GLU A 274 -19.65 -14.97 -1.34
C GLU A 274 -18.24 -14.73 -1.92
N PHE A 275 -17.31 -14.25 -1.14
CA PHE A 275 -15.93 -14.01 -1.57
C PHE A 275 -15.19 -15.32 -1.92
N LEU A 276 -15.29 -16.35 -1.10
CA LEU A 276 -14.66 -17.65 -1.37
C LEU A 276 -15.24 -18.32 -2.62
N THR A 277 -16.54 -18.18 -2.85
CA THR A 277 -17.19 -18.62 -4.10
C THR A 277 -16.66 -17.84 -5.28
N TYR A 278 -16.57 -16.52 -5.18
CA TYR A 278 -15.98 -15.67 -6.21
C TYR A 278 -14.53 -16.08 -6.55
N GLN A 279 -13.69 -16.38 -5.56
CA GLN A 279 -12.33 -16.87 -5.80
C GLN A 279 -12.34 -18.18 -6.61
N LYS A 280 -13.21 -19.12 -6.24
CA LYS A 280 -13.34 -20.39 -6.93
C LYS A 280 -13.79 -20.21 -8.39
N ASP A 281 -14.83 -19.41 -8.61
CA ASP A 281 -15.42 -19.19 -9.95
C ASP A 281 -14.44 -18.48 -10.89
N ASN A 282 -13.59 -17.62 -10.36
CA ASN A 282 -12.57 -16.90 -11.14
C ASN A 282 -11.19 -17.59 -11.15
N ASN A 283 -11.08 -18.77 -10.54
CA ASN A 283 -9.82 -19.50 -10.41
C ASN A 283 -8.69 -18.65 -9.85
N ILE A 284 -8.97 -17.93 -8.77
CA ILE A 284 -8.00 -17.09 -8.02
C ILE A 284 -7.87 -17.59 -6.59
N LYS A 285 -6.69 -17.38 -6.01
CA LYS A 285 -6.41 -17.74 -4.61
C LYS A 285 -5.63 -16.61 -3.94
N THR A 286 -6.34 -15.60 -3.47
CA THR A 286 -5.74 -14.44 -2.80
C THR A 286 -5.71 -14.56 -1.28
N THR A 287 -6.27 -15.65 -0.72
CA THR A 287 -6.23 -15.99 0.71
C THR A 287 -5.75 -17.43 0.92
N LEU A 288 -5.36 -17.76 2.15
CA LEU A 288 -5.03 -19.13 2.53
C LEU A 288 -6.28 -19.97 2.82
N VAL A 289 -7.43 -19.33 2.92
CA VAL A 289 -8.73 -19.94 3.24
C VAL A 289 -9.33 -20.57 1.98
N ASN A 290 -9.80 -21.81 2.09
CA ASN A 290 -10.47 -22.51 1.00
C ASN A 290 -12.00 -22.47 1.16
N PRO A 291 -12.78 -22.61 0.07
CA PRO A 291 -14.25 -22.53 0.10
C PRO A 291 -14.95 -23.55 1.02
N ASN A 292 -14.30 -24.67 1.30
CA ASN A 292 -14.89 -25.77 2.11
C ASN A 292 -14.53 -25.66 3.61
N GLU A 293 -13.78 -24.63 4.01
CA GLU A 293 -13.38 -24.47 5.40
C GLU A 293 -14.52 -23.94 6.28
N LYS A 294 -14.57 -24.41 7.52
CA LYS A 294 -15.57 -23.93 8.51
C LYS A 294 -15.21 -22.51 8.93
N ILE A 295 -16.21 -21.63 8.95
CA ILE A 295 -16.06 -20.25 9.40
C ILE A 295 -16.64 -20.10 10.80
N ASN A 296 -15.78 -19.73 11.75
CA ASN A 296 -16.16 -19.44 13.12
C ASN A 296 -15.87 -17.96 13.45
N ILE A 297 -16.91 -17.23 13.87
CA ILE A 297 -16.79 -15.81 14.21
C ILE A 297 -17.04 -15.65 15.70
N LYS A 298 -16.02 -15.22 16.43
CA LYS A 298 -16.07 -14.89 17.84
C LYS A 298 -16.10 -13.37 17.99
N ILE A 299 -17.14 -12.87 18.65
CA ILE A 299 -17.29 -11.42 18.91
C ILE A 299 -17.26 -11.22 20.41
N LYS A 300 -16.45 -10.30 20.86
CA LYS A 300 -16.47 -9.74 22.21
C LYS A 300 -17.05 -8.36 22.15
N ILE A 301 -17.87 -8.02 23.11
CA ILE A 301 -18.43 -6.67 23.23
C ILE A 301 -17.50 -5.95 24.21
N GLY A 302 -16.89 -4.84 23.75
CA GLY A 302 -16.15 -3.94 24.62
C GLY A 302 -17.14 -3.14 25.48
N GLU A 303 -16.89 -3.10 26.79
CA GLU A 303 -17.56 -2.12 27.65
C GLU A 303 -17.01 -0.75 27.26
N ASN A 304 -17.89 0.16 26.86
CA ASN A 304 -17.51 1.57 26.64
C ASN A 304 -17.13 2.18 27.99
N ASN A 305 -15.85 2.34 28.27
CA ASN A 305 -15.34 3.18 29.35
C ASN A 305 -15.49 4.67 29.01
N TYR A 306 -16.72 5.12 28.71
CA TYR A 306 -17.01 6.55 28.53
C TYR A 306 -17.67 7.19 29.78
N ASP A 307 -17.67 6.51 30.92
CA ASP A 307 -18.12 7.06 32.19
C ASP A 307 -16.96 7.20 33.17
N GLN A 308 -15.91 7.97 32.80
CA GLN A 308 -14.98 8.57 33.78
C GLN A 308 -14.27 9.77 33.13
N GLU A 309 -14.99 10.92 33.08
CA GLU A 309 -14.40 12.25 33.36
C GLU A 309 -15.52 13.22 33.71
#